data_21388b1b06f1a80910b8480e2d84baac
#
_entry.id   21388b1b06f1a80910b8480e2d84baac
#
_cell.length_a   1.000
_cell.length_b   1.000
_cell.length_c   1.000
_cell.angle_alpha   90.00
_cell.angle_beta   90.00
_cell.angle_gamma   90.00
#
_symmetry.space_group_name_H-M   'P 1'
#
loop_
_entity.id
_entity.type
_entity.pdbx_description
1 polymer ?
#
loop_
_entity_poly.entity_id
_entity_poly.type
_entity_poly.pdbx_seq_one_letter_code
_entity_poly.pdbx_strand_id
1 'polypeptide(L)'
;MLLALFGGEALPAGELARAADLSAAATSLHLAKLCAGGLIAVRKEGRHRYYRLANGDVAHALEVLGLIATAPPKARTFTAEQTALRAARTCYDHLAGFSAVALADSLAKQRLLAVIDEVSYGVTPRGKRWFTEHLAIDVAELARGAAH
;
A
#
# COMPACT_ATOMS: atom_id res chain seq x y z
N MET A 1 7.11 -3.49 -12.34
CA MET A 1 5.86 -4.29 -12.28
C MET A 1 5.30 -4.33 -10.85
N LEU A 2 6.00 -4.90 -9.85
CA LEU A 2 5.46 -4.96 -8.47
C LEU A 2 5.07 -3.59 -7.92
N LEU A 3 5.91 -2.57 -8.08
CA LEU A 3 5.61 -1.20 -7.66
C LEU A 3 4.38 -0.58 -8.36
N ALA A 4 4.01 -1.05 -9.54
CA ALA A 4 2.79 -0.59 -10.21
C ALA A 4 1.52 -1.15 -9.55
N LEU A 5 1.62 -2.29 -8.85
CA LEU A 5 0.54 -2.94 -8.11
C LEU A 5 0.41 -2.45 -6.65
N PHE A 6 1.28 -1.54 -6.25
CA PHE A 6 1.36 -1.08 -4.86
C PHE A 6 0.11 -0.31 -4.40
N GLY A 7 -0.67 0.22 -5.34
CA GLY A 7 -1.92 0.90 -5.04
C GLY A 7 -3.08 -0.01 -4.61
N GLY A 8 -2.88 -1.33 -4.55
CA GLY A 8 -3.92 -2.30 -4.21
C GLY A 8 -4.85 -2.65 -5.37
N GLU A 9 -4.78 -1.94 -6.49
CA GLU A 9 -5.58 -2.21 -7.67
C GLU A 9 -5.05 -3.40 -8.47
N ALA A 10 -5.99 -4.15 -9.06
CA ALA A 10 -5.65 -5.22 -9.97
C ALA A 10 -5.49 -4.67 -11.40
N LEU A 11 -4.31 -4.84 -11.99
CA LEU A 11 -3.97 -4.29 -13.30
C LEU A 11 -3.86 -5.39 -14.37
N PRO A 12 -4.29 -5.13 -15.60
CA PRO A 12 -4.10 -6.06 -16.73
C PRO A 12 -2.64 -6.10 -17.18
N ALA A 13 -2.24 -7.21 -17.80
CA ALA A 13 -0.85 -7.43 -18.27
C ALA A 13 -0.32 -6.30 -19.15
N GLY A 14 -1.17 -5.72 -20.01
CA GLY A 14 -0.77 -4.61 -20.91
C GLY A 14 -0.38 -3.34 -20.17
N GLU A 15 -1.04 -3.03 -19.03
CA GLU A 15 -0.67 -1.89 -18.20
C GLU A 15 0.63 -2.15 -17.42
N LEU A 16 0.80 -3.37 -16.96
CA LEU A 16 2.04 -3.77 -16.29
C LEU A 16 3.24 -3.78 -17.26
N ALA A 17 3.02 -4.13 -18.52
CA ALA A 17 4.01 -4.03 -19.60
C ALA A 17 4.45 -2.58 -19.79
N ARG A 18 3.49 -1.67 -19.94
CA ARG A 18 3.75 -0.22 -20.08
C ARG A 18 4.46 0.36 -18.86
N ALA A 19 4.00 0.01 -17.66
CA ALA A 19 4.59 0.50 -16.41
C ALA A 19 6.03 0.03 -16.18
N ALA A 20 6.41 -1.11 -16.75
CA ALA A 20 7.73 -1.71 -16.63
C ALA A 20 8.63 -1.46 -17.86
N ASP A 21 8.09 -0.84 -18.91
CA ASP A 21 8.76 -0.67 -20.22
C ASP A 21 9.26 -2.00 -20.78
N LEU A 22 8.37 -3.00 -20.84
CA LEU A 22 8.67 -4.35 -21.30
C LEU A 22 7.77 -4.76 -22.47
N SER A 23 8.30 -5.64 -23.33
CA SER A 23 7.49 -6.30 -24.34
C SER A 23 6.42 -7.22 -23.73
N ALA A 24 5.35 -7.50 -24.46
CA ALA A 24 4.29 -8.41 -24.00
C ALA A 24 4.83 -9.83 -23.66
N ALA A 25 5.79 -10.33 -24.45
CA ALA A 25 6.42 -11.64 -24.20
C ALA A 25 7.23 -11.65 -22.90
N ALA A 26 8.09 -10.64 -22.69
CA ALA A 26 8.87 -10.50 -21.47
C ALA A 26 7.95 -10.31 -20.24
N THR A 27 6.91 -9.49 -20.38
CA THR A 27 5.92 -9.28 -19.33
C THR A 27 5.24 -10.59 -18.93
N SER A 28 4.79 -11.39 -19.90
CA SER A 28 4.15 -12.69 -19.62
C SER A 28 5.07 -13.63 -18.87
N LEU A 29 6.36 -13.68 -19.23
CA LEU A 29 7.35 -14.49 -18.55
C LEU A 29 7.57 -14.03 -17.09
N HIS A 30 7.71 -12.71 -16.87
CA HIS A 30 7.87 -12.16 -15.53
C HIS A 30 6.64 -12.37 -14.67
N LEU A 31 5.44 -12.16 -15.22
CA LEU A 31 4.18 -12.39 -14.48
C LEU A 31 4.03 -13.85 -14.08
N ALA A 32 4.39 -14.80 -14.97
CA ALA A 32 4.37 -16.22 -14.62
C ALA A 32 5.32 -16.54 -13.45
N LYS A 33 6.55 -16.00 -13.47
CA LYS A 33 7.52 -16.18 -12.38
C LYS A 33 7.06 -15.55 -11.07
N LEU A 34 6.49 -14.36 -11.12
CA LEU A 34 5.98 -13.67 -9.94
C LEU A 34 4.78 -14.40 -9.33
N CYS A 35 3.87 -14.95 -10.16
CA CYS A 35 2.79 -15.81 -9.68
C CYS A 35 3.32 -17.10 -9.05
N ALA A 36 4.26 -17.78 -9.71
CA ALA A 36 4.87 -19.00 -9.18
C ALA A 36 5.62 -18.76 -7.87
N GLY A 37 6.23 -17.58 -7.71
CA GLY A 37 6.89 -17.14 -6.47
C GLY A 37 5.95 -16.62 -5.38
N GLY A 38 4.63 -16.63 -5.59
CA GLY A 38 3.66 -16.17 -4.60
C GLY A 38 3.66 -14.65 -4.36
N LEU A 39 4.32 -13.87 -5.22
CA LEU A 39 4.41 -12.41 -5.06
C LEU A 39 3.20 -11.67 -5.62
N ILE A 40 2.53 -12.25 -6.62
CA ILE A 40 1.31 -11.71 -7.21
C ILE A 40 0.25 -12.80 -7.34
N ALA A 41 -1.01 -12.39 -7.25
CA ALA A 41 -2.18 -13.20 -7.55
C ALA A 41 -2.77 -12.76 -8.89
N VAL A 42 -3.36 -13.71 -9.63
CA VAL A 42 -4.06 -13.46 -10.88
C VAL A 42 -5.54 -13.80 -10.75
N ARG A 43 -6.40 -12.90 -11.20
CA ARG A 43 -7.84 -13.11 -11.35
C ARG A 43 -8.21 -13.09 -12.83
N LYS A 44 -8.99 -14.08 -13.27
CA LYS A 44 -9.55 -14.13 -14.62
C LYS A 44 -10.93 -13.48 -14.62
N GLU A 45 -11.16 -12.54 -15.53
CA GLU A 45 -12.47 -11.97 -15.83
C GLU A 45 -12.73 -12.05 -17.33
N GLY A 46 -13.54 -12.99 -17.73
CA GLY A 46 -13.77 -13.28 -19.15
C GLY A 46 -12.48 -13.63 -19.88
N ARG A 47 -12.11 -12.82 -20.88
CA ARG A 47 -10.86 -12.96 -21.66
C ARG A 47 -9.66 -12.25 -21.04
N HIS A 48 -9.87 -11.45 -19.98
CA HIS A 48 -8.84 -10.63 -19.36
C HIS A 48 -8.28 -11.28 -18.10
N ARG A 49 -7.02 -11.02 -17.83
CA ARG A 49 -6.31 -11.41 -16.61
C ARG A 49 -5.87 -10.15 -15.89
N TYR A 50 -6.26 -10.04 -14.63
CA TYR A 50 -5.91 -8.94 -13.76
C TYR A 50 -4.97 -9.45 -12.66
N TYR A 51 -3.91 -8.73 -12.42
CA TYR A 51 -2.85 -9.09 -11.48
C TYR A 51 -2.84 -8.09 -10.33
N ARG A 52 -2.66 -8.59 -9.11
CA ARG A 52 -2.47 -7.78 -7.90
C ARG A 52 -1.36 -8.38 -7.06
N LEU A 53 -0.84 -7.65 -6.07
CA LEU A 53 0.04 -8.26 -5.07
C LEU A 53 -0.72 -9.41 -4.37
N ALA A 54 0.00 -10.45 -3.96
CA ALA A 54 -0.63 -11.65 -3.43
C ALA A 54 -1.37 -11.37 -2.10
N ASN A 55 -0.73 -10.63 -1.20
CA ASN A 55 -1.25 -10.29 0.12
C ASN A 55 -0.56 -9.05 0.71
N GLY A 56 -0.92 -8.68 1.94
CA GLY A 56 -0.36 -7.55 2.67
C GLY A 56 1.12 -7.74 3.03
N ASP A 57 1.56 -8.97 3.31
CA ASP A 57 2.96 -9.24 3.66
C ASP A 57 3.91 -8.92 2.52
N VAL A 58 3.48 -9.22 1.28
CA VAL A 58 4.25 -8.85 0.08
C VAL A 58 4.30 -7.33 -0.08
N ALA A 59 3.19 -6.63 0.19
CA ALA A 59 3.16 -5.17 0.14
C ALA A 59 4.13 -4.59 1.18
N HIS A 60 4.06 -5.06 2.42
CA HIS A 60 4.93 -4.62 3.50
C HIS A 60 6.41 -4.89 3.21
N ALA A 61 6.75 -6.07 2.70
CA ALA A 61 8.12 -6.39 2.30
C ALA A 61 8.64 -5.42 1.22
N LEU A 62 7.79 -5.04 0.25
CA LEU A 62 8.16 -4.05 -0.77
C LEU A 62 8.31 -2.64 -0.20
N GLU A 63 7.53 -2.26 0.82
CA GLU A 63 7.69 -0.99 1.54
C GLU A 63 9.04 -0.93 2.23
N VAL A 64 9.39 -1.97 2.99
CA VAL A 64 10.68 -2.06 3.67
C VAL A 64 11.84 -2.01 2.67
N LEU A 65 11.75 -2.73 1.56
CA LEU A 65 12.73 -2.65 0.48
C LEU A 65 12.81 -1.25 -0.13
N GLY A 66 11.69 -0.54 -0.22
CA GLY A 66 11.64 0.85 -0.69
C GLY A 66 12.40 1.82 0.22
N LEU A 67 12.43 1.58 1.54
CA LEU A 67 13.20 2.38 2.50
C LEU A 67 14.72 2.21 2.33
N ILE A 68 15.15 1.03 1.87
CA ILE A 68 16.57 0.71 1.66
C ILE A 68 17.06 1.25 0.29
N ALA A 69 16.12 1.46 -0.64
CA ALA A 69 16.44 1.92 -1.99
C ALA A 69 16.98 3.36 -1.98
N THR A 70 18.24 3.54 -2.31
CA THR A 70 18.93 4.84 -2.28
C THR A 70 18.67 5.71 -3.51
N ALA A 71 18.10 5.17 -4.58
CA ALA A 71 17.82 5.91 -5.79
C ALA A 71 16.42 6.57 -5.72
N PRO A 72 16.33 7.91 -5.84
CA PRO A 72 15.05 8.55 -5.94
C PRO A 72 14.32 8.03 -7.20
N PRO A 73 13.00 7.76 -7.11
CA PRO A 73 12.24 7.35 -8.29
C PRO A 73 12.36 8.44 -9.35
N LYS A 74 12.60 8.04 -10.61
CA LYS A 74 12.59 8.97 -11.75
C LYS A 74 11.31 9.81 -11.69
N ALA A 75 11.44 11.12 -11.86
CA ALA A 75 10.30 12.04 -11.88
C ALA A 75 9.28 11.53 -12.91
N ARG A 76 8.11 11.12 -12.44
CA ARG A 76 7.01 10.65 -13.28
C ARG A 76 5.96 11.76 -13.35
N THR A 77 5.53 12.09 -14.56
CA THR A 77 4.31 12.88 -14.74
C THR A 77 3.11 12.00 -14.41
N PHE A 78 2.21 12.50 -13.57
CA PHE A 78 1.02 11.78 -13.14
C PHE A 78 -0.21 12.38 -13.80
N THR A 79 -1.17 11.54 -14.18
CA THR A 79 -2.51 11.98 -14.59
C THR A 79 -3.25 12.57 -13.38
N ALA A 80 -4.36 13.28 -13.64
CA ALA A 80 -5.20 13.82 -12.57
C ALA A 80 -5.72 12.72 -11.63
N GLU A 81 -6.13 11.57 -12.18
CA GLU A 81 -6.57 10.40 -11.42
C GLU A 81 -5.46 9.82 -10.55
N GLN A 82 -4.28 9.63 -11.13
CA GLN A 82 -3.11 9.16 -10.37
C GLN A 82 -2.72 10.13 -9.27
N THR A 83 -2.88 11.44 -9.49
CA THR A 83 -2.64 12.47 -8.49
C THR A 83 -3.67 12.37 -7.36
N ALA A 84 -4.95 12.15 -7.66
CA ALA A 84 -6.00 11.95 -6.66
C ALA A 84 -5.72 10.70 -5.81
N LEU A 85 -5.34 9.57 -6.42
CA LEU A 85 -4.96 8.35 -5.70
C LEU A 85 -3.72 8.53 -4.81
N ARG A 86 -2.81 9.43 -5.19
CA ARG A 86 -1.67 9.80 -4.34
C ARG A 86 -2.06 10.68 -3.16
N ALA A 87 -3.13 11.44 -3.29
CA ALA A 87 -3.63 12.27 -2.21
C ALA A 87 -4.21 11.42 -1.08
N ALA A 88 -5.07 10.46 -1.41
CA ALA A 88 -5.64 9.52 -0.45
C ALA A 88 -6.04 8.22 -1.16
N ARG A 89 -5.66 7.09 -0.62
CA ARG A 89 -6.08 5.77 -1.07
C ARG A 89 -6.00 4.78 0.08
N THR A 90 -6.75 3.71 -0.02
CA THR A 90 -6.50 2.51 0.79
C THR A 90 -5.42 1.67 0.13
N CYS A 91 -4.51 1.11 0.91
CA CYS A 91 -3.50 0.17 0.47
C CYS A 91 -3.60 -1.04 1.36
N TYR A 92 -4.17 -2.14 0.85
CA TYR A 92 -4.52 -3.33 1.63
C TYR A 92 -5.40 -3.01 2.86
N ASP A 93 -4.82 -2.92 4.04
CA ASP A 93 -5.47 -2.74 5.35
C ASP A 93 -5.23 -1.36 5.97
N HIS A 94 -4.53 -0.45 5.28
CA HIS A 94 -4.20 0.88 5.81
C HIS A 94 -4.53 2.02 4.85
N LEU A 95 -4.71 3.20 5.42
CA LEU A 95 -4.83 4.44 4.67
C LEU A 95 -3.44 4.89 4.22
N ALA A 96 -3.29 5.24 2.94
CA ALA A 96 -2.05 5.67 2.33
C ALA A 96 -2.21 6.99 1.56
N GLY A 97 -1.08 7.59 1.17
CA GLY A 97 -1.03 8.86 0.46
C GLY A 97 -0.76 10.05 1.37
N PHE A 98 -0.77 11.25 0.79
CA PHE A 98 -0.46 12.48 1.53
C PHE A 98 -1.42 12.75 2.70
N SER A 99 -2.70 12.40 2.53
CA SER A 99 -3.71 12.58 3.58
C SER A 99 -3.46 11.67 4.78
N ALA A 100 -2.96 10.46 4.56
CA ALA A 100 -2.61 9.54 5.64
C ALA A 100 -1.46 10.09 6.47
N VAL A 101 -0.41 10.59 5.82
CA VAL A 101 0.74 11.21 6.50
C VAL A 101 0.30 12.44 7.27
N ALA A 102 -0.47 13.35 6.64
CA ALA A 102 -0.97 14.56 7.29
C ALA A 102 -1.88 14.24 8.51
N LEU A 103 -2.68 13.17 8.41
CA LEU A 103 -3.50 12.69 9.53
C LEU A 103 -2.63 12.16 10.67
N ALA A 104 -1.65 11.31 10.37
CA ALA A 104 -0.72 10.77 11.37
C ALA A 104 0.04 11.89 12.08
N ASP A 105 0.56 12.86 11.33
CA ASP A 105 1.23 14.04 11.88
C ASP A 105 0.30 14.88 12.78
N SER A 106 -0.94 15.08 12.36
CA SER A 106 -1.93 15.82 13.16
C SER A 106 -2.25 15.11 14.47
N LEU A 107 -2.45 13.79 14.42
CA LEU A 107 -2.71 12.97 15.61
C LEU A 107 -1.50 12.95 16.57
N ALA A 108 -0.28 12.92 16.02
CA ALA A 108 0.95 13.00 16.81
C ALA A 108 1.11 14.38 17.48
N LYS A 109 0.87 15.48 16.76
CA LYS A 109 0.86 16.84 17.32
C LYS A 109 -0.15 17.00 18.46
N GLN A 110 -1.30 16.36 18.36
CA GLN A 110 -2.33 16.34 19.40
C GLN A 110 -2.01 15.36 20.56
N ARG A 111 -0.88 14.65 20.48
CA ARG A 111 -0.49 13.61 21.44
C ARG A 111 -1.50 12.45 21.56
N LEU A 112 -2.22 12.17 20.49
CA LEU A 112 -3.09 11.01 20.38
C LEU A 112 -2.30 9.78 19.91
N LEU A 113 -1.27 10.02 19.09
CA LEU A 113 -0.22 9.07 18.73
C LEU A 113 1.11 9.51 19.34
N ALA A 114 1.96 8.55 19.66
CA ALA A 114 3.36 8.74 20.02
C ALA A 114 4.24 8.01 19.01
N VAL A 115 5.32 8.64 18.58
CA VAL A 115 6.35 8.00 17.76
C VAL A 115 7.07 6.99 18.65
N ILE A 116 7.13 5.73 18.21
CA ILE A 116 7.88 4.66 18.87
C ILE A 116 9.28 4.57 18.28
N ASP A 117 9.35 4.59 16.94
CA ASP A 117 10.58 4.56 16.16
C ASP A 117 10.40 5.31 14.83
N GLU A 118 11.35 5.20 13.90
CA GLU A 118 11.35 5.94 12.62
C GLU A 118 10.15 5.63 11.72
N VAL A 119 9.47 4.50 11.93
CA VAL A 119 8.38 4.02 11.05
C VAL A 119 7.11 3.65 11.81
N SER A 120 7.12 3.67 13.15
CA SER A 120 6.03 3.15 13.97
C SER A 120 5.45 4.20 14.91
N TYR A 121 4.13 4.16 15.03
CA TYR A 121 3.37 4.98 15.99
C TYR A 121 2.63 4.09 16.98
N GLY A 122 2.57 4.52 18.22
CA GLY A 122 1.73 3.91 19.26
C GLY A 122 0.56 4.80 19.64
N VAL A 123 -0.58 4.20 19.95
CA VAL A 123 -1.73 4.95 20.44
C VAL A 123 -1.54 5.25 21.93
N THR A 124 -1.53 6.53 22.30
CA THR A 124 -1.39 6.97 23.68
C THR A 124 -2.64 6.65 24.51
N PRO A 125 -2.57 6.66 25.87
CA PRO A 125 -3.77 6.53 26.71
C PRO A 125 -4.82 7.62 26.43
N ARG A 126 -4.37 8.85 26.10
CA ARG A 126 -5.24 9.94 25.64
C ARG A 126 -5.87 9.60 24.29
N GLY A 127 -5.08 9.08 23.36
CA GLY A 127 -5.55 8.66 22.06
C GLY A 127 -6.61 7.57 22.14
N LYS A 128 -6.41 6.54 22.97
CA LYS A 128 -7.40 5.47 23.18
C LYS A 128 -8.76 6.04 23.58
N ARG A 129 -8.80 6.92 24.59
CA ARG A 129 -10.05 7.57 25.00
C ARG A 129 -10.66 8.39 23.87
N TRP A 130 -9.87 9.20 23.19
CA TRP A 130 -10.33 10.06 22.11
C TRP A 130 -10.93 9.25 20.96
N PHE A 131 -10.28 8.17 20.52
CA PHE A 131 -10.79 7.29 19.45
C PHE A 131 -12.11 6.62 19.83
N THR A 132 -12.25 6.19 21.10
CA THR A 132 -13.51 5.61 21.60
C THR A 132 -14.62 6.65 21.65
N GLU A 133 -14.34 7.84 22.19
CA GLU A 133 -15.36 8.87 22.43
C GLU A 133 -15.84 9.56 21.14
N HIS A 134 -14.92 9.76 20.17
CA HIS A 134 -15.23 10.56 18.98
C HIS A 134 -15.48 9.72 17.72
N LEU A 135 -14.90 8.53 17.63
CA LEU A 135 -14.99 7.69 16.45
C LEU A 135 -15.64 6.31 16.72
N ALA A 136 -16.02 6.04 17.96
CA ALA A 136 -16.52 4.73 18.40
C ALA A 136 -15.56 3.56 18.06
N ILE A 137 -14.24 3.82 18.07
CA ILE A 137 -13.20 2.84 17.77
C ILE A 137 -12.61 2.32 19.07
N ASP A 138 -12.74 1.01 19.33
CA ASP A 138 -11.99 0.32 20.39
C ASP A 138 -10.62 -0.12 19.86
N VAL A 139 -9.60 0.64 20.20
CA VAL A 139 -8.20 0.39 19.80
C VAL A 139 -7.69 -0.96 20.32
N ALA A 140 -8.19 -1.45 21.47
CA ALA A 140 -7.77 -2.73 22.03
C ALA A 140 -8.36 -3.90 21.24
N GLU A 141 -9.54 -3.73 20.66
CA GLU A 141 -10.17 -4.72 19.79
C GLU A 141 -9.45 -4.79 18.43
N LEU A 142 -9.12 -3.64 17.84
CA LEU A 142 -8.37 -3.58 16.59
C LEU A 142 -6.99 -4.26 16.70
N ALA A 143 -6.28 -4.06 17.82
CA ALA A 143 -4.99 -4.69 18.04
C ALA A 143 -5.08 -6.23 18.11
N ARG A 144 -6.21 -6.78 18.52
CA ARG A 144 -6.46 -8.24 18.53
C ARG A 144 -6.79 -8.78 17.15
N GLY A 145 -7.49 -8.01 16.32
CA GLY A 145 -7.86 -8.39 14.95
C GLY A 145 -6.70 -8.36 13.96
N ALA A 146 -5.67 -7.55 14.22
CA ALA A 146 -4.47 -7.45 13.37
C ALA A 146 -3.45 -8.58 13.59
N ALA A 147 -3.70 -9.50 14.53
CA ALA A 147 -2.81 -10.64 14.85
C ALA A 147 -3.16 -11.95 14.08
N HIS A 148 -3.98 -11.83 13.00
CA HIS A 148 -4.36 -12.99 12.15
C HIS A 148 -3.94 -12.72 10.66
#